data_49df41edd2a0a26d663b06e4398489ce
#
_entry.id   49df41edd2a0a26d663b06e4398489ce
#
_cell.length_a   1.000
_cell.length_b   1.000
_cell.length_c   1.000
_cell.angle_alpha   90.00
_cell.angle_beta   90.00
_cell.angle_gamma   90.00
#
_symmetry.space_group_name_H-M   'P 1'
#
loop_
_entity.id
_entity.type
_entity.pdbx_description
1 polymer ?
#
loop_
_entity_poly.entity_id
_entity_poly.type
_entity_poly.pdbx_seq_one_letter_code
_entity_poly.pdbx_strand_id
1 'polypeptide(L)'
;MDKGNKPNRLLWILGGAAVAAFLIILGLYIAYFKNLSVTNDSATWGTFGDYLGGTLNPIISFLALIGLLYTIHQQAQEMQATREELKQAAEQQHRQADIFNLQQFESTFFSLLEQHNKVVERIEVESIYEKLHNIYNKKIDQITKREPSEELSNSHAIKSINQHYELKSYFNLLFQILKFISISLSKNSESNNSEDSKITIKDFDSDNKRSEEKLSHEYINPQERMYSDILRSFIPNIILKLLALNCLTIDKFSRDNELKTLYNFQGLLNRYALLEQLQLVFTDINKIGYSYLSNSDDAIHFLILTSHADIAPAFGNNKIFDKSKSIFQYKFDYWLTVNTKSLHDKQYELENTKREIIKIRLMSYEEHENDDFSLDKEKYLEKLENTQRYYEEKINEINTELKQIESNKKAWLEFLQIEDNQTIYSVS
;
A
#
# COMPACT_ATOMS: atom_id res chain seq x y z
N MET A 1 -47.35 -1.54 19.57
CA MET A 1 -48.74 -1.08 19.46
C MET A 1 -49.63 -2.31 19.50
N ASP A 2 -50.31 -2.47 20.62
CA ASP A 2 -51.18 -3.60 20.94
C ASP A 2 -52.44 -3.55 20.06
N LYS A 3 -52.45 -4.33 18.97
CA LYS A 3 -53.69 -4.59 18.22
C LYS A 3 -54.50 -5.58 19.04
N GLY A 4 -55.21 -5.02 20.03
CA GLY A 4 -56.12 -5.78 20.89
C GLY A 4 -56.93 -6.76 20.06
N ASN A 5 -56.87 -7.97 20.48
CA ASN A 5 -57.59 -9.18 20.03
C ASN A 5 -59.09 -8.85 19.94
N LYS A 6 -59.55 -8.29 18.83
CA LYS A 6 -60.98 -8.10 18.60
C LYS A 6 -61.56 -9.49 18.49
N PRO A 7 -62.41 -9.90 19.43
CA PRO A 7 -63.01 -11.23 19.36
C PRO A 7 -63.62 -11.34 17.95
N ASN A 8 -63.31 -12.43 17.26
CA ASN A 8 -63.71 -12.65 15.87
C ASN A 8 -65.21 -12.62 15.81
N ARG A 9 -65.76 -11.44 15.53
CA ARG A 9 -67.23 -11.19 15.48
C ARG A 9 -67.94 -12.24 14.63
N LEU A 10 -67.28 -12.73 13.61
CA LEU A 10 -67.78 -13.81 12.75
C LEU A 10 -68.04 -15.10 13.51
N LEU A 11 -67.17 -15.55 14.41
CA LEU A 11 -67.36 -16.76 15.20
C LEU A 11 -68.57 -16.64 16.11
N TRP A 12 -68.78 -15.46 16.74
CA TRP A 12 -69.99 -15.18 17.52
C TRP A 12 -71.23 -15.15 16.66
N ILE A 13 -71.16 -14.61 15.44
CA ILE A 13 -72.27 -14.59 14.48
C ILE A 13 -72.63 -16.02 14.05
N LEU A 14 -71.63 -16.84 13.69
CA LEU A 14 -71.83 -18.22 13.30
C LEU A 14 -72.38 -19.05 14.43
N GLY A 15 -71.87 -18.90 15.65
CA GLY A 15 -72.42 -19.54 16.86
C GLY A 15 -73.82 -19.12 17.13
N GLY A 16 -74.15 -17.82 17.09
CA GLY A 16 -75.48 -17.27 17.22
C GLY A 16 -76.46 -17.78 16.17
N ALA A 17 -76.00 -17.85 14.88
CA ALA A 17 -76.84 -18.40 13.80
C ALA A 17 -77.15 -19.87 13.97
N ALA A 18 -76.19 -20.69 14.47
CA ALA A 18 -76.43 -22.10 14.78
C ALA A 18 -77.47 -22.26 15.89
N VAL A 19 -77.39 -21.50 16.99
CA VAL A 19 -78.34 -21.53 18.07
C VAL A 19 -79.73 -21.02 17.59
N ALA A 20 -79.77 -19.96 16.80
CA ALA A 20 -81.01 -19.46 16.23
C ALA A 20 -81.66 -20.47 15.28
N ALA A 21 -80.91 -21.13 14.42
CA ALA A 21 -81.41 -22.20 13.55
C ALA A 21 -82.00 -23.33 14.37
N PHE A 22 -81.30 -23.79 15.45
CA PHE A 22 -81.81 -24.82 16.35
C PHE A 22 -83.17 -24.40 16.99
N LEU A 23 -83.26 -23.20 17.55
CA LEU A 23 -84.45 -22.67 18.15
C LEU A 23 -85.59 -22.51 17.18
N ILE A 24 -85.37 -22.08 15.97
CA ILE A 24 -86.39 -21.94 14.92
C ILE A 24 -86.90 -23.33 14.51
N ILE A 25 -86.02 -24.30 14.25
CA ILE A 25 -86.43 -25.68 13.87
C ILE A 25 -87.24 -26.34 14.99
N LEU A 26 -86.82 -26.18 16.22
CA LEU A 26 -87.58 -26.71 17.41
C LEU A 26 -88.91 -26.03 17.56
N GLY A 27 -88.96 -24.69 17.42
CA GLY A 27 -90.18 -23.89 17.49
C GLY A 27 -91.18 -24.26 16.39
N LEU A 28 -90.75 -24.48 15.17
CA LEU A 28 -91.59 -24.94 14.06
C LEU A 28 -92.13 -26.37 14.34
N TYR A 29 -91.33 -27.25 14.83
CA TYR A 29 -91.77 -28.58 15.21
C TYR A 29 -92.87 -28.50 16.26
N ILE A 30 -92.69 -27.77 17.33
CA ILE A 30 -93.68 -27.58 18.38
C ILE A 30 -94.99 -26.95 17.87
N ALA A 31 -94.86 -25.91 16.99
CA ALA A 31 -96.00 -25.22 16.41
C ALA A 31 -96.90 -26.11 15.50
N TYR A 32 -96.27 -26.96 14.65
CA TYR A 32 -97.01 -27.82 13.73
C TYR A 32 -97.53 -29.10 14.40
N PHE A 33 -96.77 -29.61 15.39
CA PHE A 33 -97.15 -30.90 16.08
C PHE A 33 -97.77 -30.67 17.44
N LYS A 34 -98.23 -29.45 17.74
CA LYS A 34 -98.82 -29.01 19.00
C LYS A 34 -99.97 -29.91 19.53
N ASN A 35 -100.73 -30.57 18.66
CA ASN A 35 -101.88 -31.39 18.96
C ASN A 35 -101.55 -32.87 19.14
N LEU A 36 -100.31 -33.29 19.03
CA LEU A 36 -99.88 -34.66 19.32
C LEU A 36 -99.63 -34.85 20.82
N SER A 37 -100.30 -35.79 21.41
CA SER A 37 -100.04 -36.18 22.84
C SER A 37 -98.60 -36.70 22.95
N VAL A 38 -97.90 -36.34 24.01
CA VAL A 38 -96.58 -36.88 24.29
C VAL A 38 -96.76 -38.37 24.58
N THR A 39 -96.32 -39.27 23.70
CA THR A 39 -96.38 -40.72 23.84
C THR A 39 -95.01 -41.23 24.20
N ASN A 40 -95.03 -42.42 24.94
CA ASN A 40 -93.80 -43.16 25.26
C ASN A 40 -93.36 -44.05 24.06
N ASP A 41 -93.86 -43.83 22.87
CA ASP A 41 -93.54 -44.64 21.72
C ASP A 41 -92.19 -44.23 21.08
N SER A 42 -91.24 -45.19 21.00
CA SER A 42 -89.89 -44.99 20.47
C SER A 42 -89.91 -44.60 18.99
N ALA A 43 -90.92 -44.98 18.20
CA ALA A 43 -91.04 -44.62 16.80
C ALA A 43 -91.28 -43.08 16.63
N THR A 44 -92.15 -42.55 17.47
CA THR A 44 -92.46 -41.08 17.49
C THR A 44 -91.21 -40.24 17.86
N TRP A 45 -90.41 -40.70 18.84
CA TRP A 45 -89.12 -40.08 19.18
C TRP A 45 -88.07 -40.27 18.08
N GLY A 46 -88.10 -41.39 17.37
CA GLY A 46 -87.20 -41.60 16.20
C GLY A 46 -87.50 -40.57 15.08
N THR A 47 -88.79 -40.40 14.71
CA THR A 47 -89.18 -39.43 13.68
C THR A 47 -88.85 -37.96 14.06
N PHE A 48 -88.92 -37.60 15.38
CA PHE A 48 -88.44 -36.33 15.87
C PHE A 48 -86.91 -36.18 15.71
N GLY A 49 -86.15 -37.18 16.04
CA GLY A 49 -84.71 -37.28 15.87
C GLY A 49 -84.34 -37.11 14.40
N ASP A 50 -85.00 -37.81 13.47
CA ASP A 50 -84.80 -37.76 12.02
C ASP A 50 -85.09 -36.37 11.46
N TYR A 51 -86.21 -35.75 11.91
CA TYR A 51 -86.52 -34.37 11.51
C TYR A 51 -85.46 -33.35 11.97
N LEU A 52 -85.05 -33.45 13.27
CA LEU A 52 -84.04 -32.54 13.78
C LEU A 52 -82.68 -32.80 13.07
N GLY A 53 -82.22 -34.01 12.99
CA GLY A 53 -80.93 -34.36 12.33
C GLY A 53 -80.93 -34.08 10.87
N GLY A 54 -82.03 -34.41 10.16
CA GLY A 54 -82.17 -34.17 8.73
C GLY A 54 -82.16 -32.70 8.35
N THR A 55 -82.68 -31.82 9.22
CA THR A 55 -82.83 -30.39 8.96
C THR A 55 -81.62 -29.58 9.48
N LEU A 56 -81.16 -29.93 10.73
CA LEU A 56 -80.14 -29.18 11.42
C LEU A 56 -78.71 -29.52 10.92
N ASN A 57 -78.43 -30.80 10.60
CA ASN A 57 -77.14 -31.23 10.20
C ASN A 57 -76.60 -30.52 8.95
N PRO A 58 -77.38 -30.33 7.86
CA PRO A 58 -76.88 -29.56 6.70
C PRO A 58 -76.56 -28.15 7.04
N ILE A 59 -77.34 -27.45 7.90
CA ILE A 59 -77.13 -26.06 8.30
C ILE A 59 -75.89 -25.91 9.13
N ILE A 60 -75.71 -26.79 10.13
CA ILE A 60 -74.51 -26.82 10.98
C ILE A 60 -73.25 -27.10 10.12
N SER A 61 -73.36 -28.10 9.21
CA SER A 61 -72.22 -28.43 8.30
C SER A 61 -71.84 -27.26 7.41
N PHE A 62 -72.83 -26.53 6.89
CA PHE A 62 -72.55 -25.32 6.08
C PHE A 62 -71.92 -24.21 6.90
N LEU A 63 -72.39 -23.95 8.14
CA LEU A 63 -71.77 -22.97 9.03
C LEU A 63 -70.35 -23.37 9.43
N ALA A 64 -70.11 -24.66 9.66
CA ALA A 64 -68.76 -25.18 9.93
C ALA A 64 -67.82 -24.99 8.75
N LEU A 65 -68.31 -25.19 7.51
CA LEU A 65 -67.55 -24.93 6.29
C LEU A 65 -67.15 -23.46 6.17
N ILE A 66 -68.11 -22.53 6.41
CA ILE A 66 -67.82 -21.09 6.40
C ILE A 66 -66.74 -20.76 7.48
N GLY A 67 -66.89 -21.29 8.68
CA GLY A 67 -65.88 -21.12 9.74
C GLY A 67 -64.51 -21.62 9.36
N LEU A 68 -64.46 -22.79 8.69
CA LEU A 68 -63.20 -23.34 8.20
C LEU A 68 -62.54 -22.46 7.12
N LEU A 69 -63.30 -22.00 6.11
CA LEU A 69 -62.83 -21.12 5.06
C LEU A 69 -62.31 -19.77 5.63
N TYR A 70 -63.02 -19.25 6.64
CA TYR A 70 -62.56 -18.03 7.32
C TYR A 70 -61.24 -18.25 8.05
N THR A 71 -61.08 -19.38 8.75
CA THR A 71 -59.85 -19.74 9.44
C THR A 71 -58.68 -19.87 8.46
N ILE A 72 -58.90 -20.54 7.30
CA ILE A 72 -57.91 -20.66 6.25
C ILE A 72 -57.48 -19.28 5.71
N HIS A 73 -58.44 -18.39 5.48
CA HIS A 73 -58.16 -17.04 5.01
C HIS A 73 -57.34 -16.26 6.06
N GLN A 74 -57.68 -16.35 7.33
CA GLN A 74 -56.91 -15.71 8.40
C GLN A 74 -55.50 -16.29 8.53
N GLN A 75 -55.33 -17.60 8.45
CA GLN A 75 -54.00 -18.25 8.43
C GLN A 75 -53.16 -17.82 7.24
N ALA A 76 -53.78 -17.63 6.04
CA ALA A 76 -53.08 -17.13 4.89
C ALA A 76 -52.53 -15.70 5.10
N GLN A 77 -53.29 -14.80 5.73
CA GLN A 77 -52.86 -13.44 6.08
C GLN A 77 -51.76 -13.47 7.12
N GLU A 78 -51.88 -14.27 8.19
CA GLU A 78 -50.82 -14.42 9.19
C GLU A 78 -49.54 -14.98 8.62
N MET A 79 -49.62 -15.95 7.70
CA MET A 79 -48.48 -16.49 6.99
C MET A 79 -47.77 -15.44 6.12
N GLN A 80 -48.52 -14.57 5.45
CA GLN A 80 -47.97 -13.49 4.66
C GLN A 80 -47.26 -12.48 5.57
N ALA A 81 -47.83 -12.07 6.68
CA ALA A 81 -47.21 -11.18 7.65
C ALA A 81 -45.91 -11.80 8.22
N THR A 82 -45.96 -13.08 8.61
CA THR A 82 -44.76 -13.80 9.10
C THR A 82 -43.65 -13.87 8.07
N ARG A 83 -43.96 -14.09 6.78
CA ARG A 83 -42.96 -14.05 5.69
C ARG A 83 -42.30 -12.70 5.57
N GLU A 84 -43.04 -11.62 5.70
CA GLU A 84 -42.49 -10.26 5.64
C GLU A 84 -41.59 -9.98 6.85
N GLU A 85 -42.02 -10.39 8.07
CA GLU A 85 -41.18 -10.28 9.27
C GLU A 85 -39.89 -11.10 9.16
N LEU A 86 -39.96 -12.34 8.62
CA LEU A 86 -38.77 -13.17 8.38
C LEU A 86 -37.83 -12.54 7.38
N LYS A 87 -38.35 -11.92 6.31
CA LYS A 87 -37.54 -11.21 5.34
C LYS A 87 -36.81 -10.04 5.99
N GLN A 88 -37.53 -9.22 6.77
CA GLN A 88 -36.90 -8.09 7.49
C GLN A 88 -35.89 -8.57 8.52
N ALA A 89 -36.15 -9.67 9.23
CA ALA A 89 -35.21 -10.28 10.17
C ALA A 89 -33.95 -10.77 9.47
N ALA A 90 -34.09 -11.41 8.30
CA ALA A 90 -32.94 -11.85 7.47
C ALA A 90 -32.08 -10.67 7.00
N GLU A 91 -32.71 -9.58 6.54
CA GLU A 91 -32.01 -8.36 6.14
C GLU A 91 -31.28 -7.70 7.33
N GLN A 92 -31.88 -7.71 8.52
CA GLN A 92 -31.23 -7.21 9.74
C GLN A 92 -30.06 -8.10 10.17
N GLN A 93 -30.19 -9.43 10.08
CA GLN A 93 -29.09 -10.35 10.37
C GLN A 93 -27.92 -10.14 9.41
N HIS A 94 -28.21 -9.91 8.12
CA HIS A 94 -27.15 -9.63 7.14
C HIS A 94 -26.39 -8.35 7.50
N ARG A 95 -27.11 -7.28 7.81
CA ARG A 95 -26.50 -6.02 8.26
C ARG A 95 -25.69 -6.17 9.55
N GLN A 96 -26.18 -6.97 10.51
CA GLN A 96 -25.43 -7.26 11.73
C GLN A 96 -24.16 -8.06 11.46
N ALA A 97 -24.20 -9.02 10.54
CA ALA A 97 -23.02 -9.78 10.13
C ALA A 97 -21.96 -8.89 9.49
N ASP A 98 -22.37 -7.94 8.62
CA ASP A 98 -21.45 -6.99 8.00
C ASP A 98 -20.79 -6.07 9.03
N ILE A 99 -21.57 -5.55 9.99
CA ILE A 99 -21.05 -4.73 11.10
C ILE A 99 -20.08 -5.55 11.96
N PHE A 100 -20.42 -6.79 12.28
CA PHE A 100 -19.56 -7.66 13.08
C PHE A 100 -18.23 -7.97 12.37
N ASN A 101 -18.28 -8.26 11.06
CA ASN A 101 -17.10 -8.49 10.25
C ASN A 101 -16.19 -7.25 10.24
N LEU A 102 -16.76 -6.05 10.08
CA LEU A 102 -16.00 -4.80 10.14
C LEU A 102 -15.38 -4.60 11.53
N GLN A 103 -16.11 -4.80 12.60
CA GLN A 103 -15.59 -4.68 13.97
C GLN A 103 -14.47 -5.67 14.25
N GLN A 104 -14.60 -6.91 13.77
CA GLN A 104 -13.55 -7.93 13.89
C GLN A 104 -12.29 -7.52 13.11
N PHE A 105 -12.46 -6.99 11.90
CA PHE A 105 -11.35 -6.46 11.12
C PHE A 105 -10.67 -5.31 11.87
N GLU A 106 -11.42 -4.32 12.33
CA GLU A 106 -10.87 -3.15 13.05
C GLU A 106 -10.13 -3.56 14.31
N SER A 107 -10.71 -4.45 15.12
CA SER A 107 -10.06 -4.96 16.33
C SER A 107 -8.71 -5.63 16.02
N THR A 108 -8.66 -6.43 14.96
CA THR A 108 -7.43 -7.09 14.53
C THR A 108 -6.42 -6.07 13.96
N PHE A 109 -6.88 -5.13 13.14
CA PHE A 109 -6.05 -4.08 12.57
C PHE A 109 -5.39 -3.22 13.66
N PHE A 110 -6.15 -2.72 14.63
CA PHE A 110 -5.59 -1.91 15.70
C PHE A 110 -4.67 -2.70 16.63
N SER A 111 -4.93 -3.99 16.85
CA SER A 111 -4.00 -4.87 17.56
C SER A 111 -2.66 -5.04 16.82
N LEU A 112 -2.71 -5.20 15.50
CA LEU A 112 -1.51 -5.26 14.65
C LEU A 112 -0.77 -3.93 14.61
N LEU A 113 -1.49 -2.80 14.58
CA LEU A 113 -0.91 -1.46 14.63
C LEU A 113 -0.23 -1.20 15.97
N GLU A 114 -0.80 -1.66 17.09
CA GLU A 114 -0.15 -1.60 18.40
C GLU A 114 1.15 -2.41 18.43
N GLN A 115 1.13 -3.62 17.85
CA GLN A 115 2.35 -4.44 17.72
C GLN A 115 3.39 -3.73 16.85
N HIS A 116 2.98 -3.12 15.75
CA HIS A 116 3.85 -2.32 14.89
C HIS A 116 4.55 -1.22 15.69
N ASN A 117 3.79 -0.42 16.46
CA ASN A 117 4.36 0.67 17.26
C ASN A 117 5.36 0.15 18.30
N LYS A 118 5.05 -0.95 18.99
CA LYS A 118 5.97 -1.58 19.96
C LYS A 118 7.27 -2.06 19.31
N VAL A 119 7.20 -2.53 18.06
CA VAL A 119 8.42 -2.96 17.33
C VAL A 119 9.23 -1.74 16.90
N VAL A 120 8.58 -0.68 16.39
CA VAL A 120 9.25 0.58 16.02
C VAL A 120 10.00 1.19 17.20
N GLU A 121 9.40 1.22 18.39
CA GLU A 121 10.02 1.76 19.61
C GLU A 121 11.28 0.98 20.05
N ARG A 122 11.40 -0.30 19.69
CA ARG A 122 12.54 -1.14 20.10
C ARG A 122 13.72 -1.09 19.14
N ILE A 123 13.48 -0.71 17.88
CA ILE A 123 14.51 -0.71 16.86
C ILE A 123 15.35 0.57 17.00
N GLU A 124 16.66 0.43 17.08
CA GLU A 124 17.61 1.55 16.99
C GLU A 124 17.76 2.03 15.54
N VAL A 125 16.66 2.60 15.00
CA VAL A 125 16.50 2.90 13.57
C VAL A 125 17.58 3.85 13.05
N GLU A 126 17.96 4.86 13.86
CA GLU A 126 18.97 5.85 13.49
C GLU A 126 20.35 5.22 13.29
N SER A 127 20.78 4.36 14.24
CA SER A 127 22.06 3.66 14.13
C SER A 127 22.14 2.74 12.91
N ILE A 128 21.04 2.05 12.60
CA ILE A 128 20.96 1.18 11.42
C ILE A 128 20.98 2.02 10.15
N TYR A 129 20.23 3.11 10.11
CA TYR A 129 20.18 4.00 8.96
C TYR A 129 21.55 4.63 8.66
N GLU A 130 22.25 5.16 9.65
CA GLU A 130 23.57 5.76 9.46
C GLU A 130 24.58 4.77 8.91
N LYS A 131 24.61 3.53 9.41
CA LYS A 131 25.49 2.47 8.89
C LYS A 131 25.21 2.16 7.43
N LEU A 132 23.95 1.95 7.09
CA LEU A 132 23.52 1.64 5.74
C LEU A 132 23.76 2.83 4.80
N HIS A 133 23.41 4.02 5.21
CA HIS A 133 23.62 5.26 4.47
C HIS A 133 25.08 5.46 4.10
N ASN A 134 26.01 5.27 5.03
CA ASN A 134 27.45 5.39 4.79
C ASN A 134 27.96 4.33 3.80
N ILE A 135 27.46 3.09 3.88
CA ILE A 135 27.82 2.01 2.93
C ILE A 135 27.33 2.38 1.52
N TYR A 136 26.11 2.88 1.41
CA TYR A 136 25.52 3.25 0.12
C TYR A 136 26.19 4.46 -0.52
N ASN A 137 26.45 5.49 0.25
CA ASN A 137 27.13 6.70 -0.26
C ASN A 137 28.51 6.38 -0.81
N LYS A 138 29.31 5.55 -0.08
CA LYS A 138 30.61 5.11 -0.60
C LYS A 138 30.51 4.33 -1.91
N LYS A 139 29.47 3.50 -2.04
CA LYS A 139 29.22 2.77 -3.29
C LYS A 139 28.83 3.67 -4.42
N ILE A 140 27.94 4.63 -4.18
CA ILE A 140 27.48 5.57 -5.22
C ILE A 140 28.64 6.39 -5.75
N ASP A 141 29.55 6.83 -4.88
CA ASP A 141 30.77 7.53 -5.32
C ASP A 141 31.67 6.66 -6.21
N GLN A 142 31.68 5.34 -5.99
CA GLN A 142 32.40 4.40 -6.85
C GLN A 142 31.69 4.15 -8.19
N ILE A 143 30.35 4.07 -8.14
CA ILE A 143 29.48 3.77 -9.27
C ILE A 143 29.48 4.95 -10.26
N THR A 144 29.30 6.16 -9.79
CA THR A 144 29.24 7.35 -10.62
C THR A 144 30.58 7.69 -11.30
N LYS A 145 31.69 7.11 -10.80
CA LYS A 145 33.02 7.16 -11.46
C LYS A 145 33.19 6.13 -12.59
N ARG A 146 32.21 5.25 -12.81
CA ARG A 146 32.20 4.21 -13.84
C ARG A 146 31.08 4.45 -14.84
N GLU A 147 31.20 3.85 -16.02
CA GLU A 147 30.11 3.80 -16.98
C GLU A 147 28.91 3.02 -16.40
N PRO A 148 27.66 3.40 -16.78
CA PRO A 148 26.48 2.69 -16.35
C PRO A 148 26.55 1.23 -16.79
N SER A 149 26.39 0.30 -15.86
CA SER A 149 26.31 -1.14 -16.14
C SER A 149 25.13 -1.75 -15.40
N GLU A 150 24.43 -2.70 -16.03
CA GLU A 150 23.32 -3.45 -15.44
C GLU A 150 23.76 -4.27 -14.20
N GLU A 151 25.05 -4.57 -14.08
CA GLU A 151 25.66 -5.27 -12.92
C GLU A 151 25.82 -4.39 -11.66
N LEU A 152 25.37 -3.17 -11.68
CA LEU A 152 25.24 -2.36 -10.46
C LEU A 152 24.23 -2.96 -9.50
N SER A 153 24.32 -4.26 -9.39
CA SER A 153 23.47 -5.13 -8.63
C SER A 153 23.50 -4.73 -7.15
N ASN A 154 22.34 -4.39 -6.72
CA ASN A 154 21.96 -4.01 -5.39
C ASN A 154 22.05 -5.19 -4.38
N SER A 155 22.57 -6.36 -4.80
CA SER A 155 22.64 -7.59 -4.00
C SER A 155 23.35 -7.41 -2.65
N HIS A 156 24.33 -6.50 -2.56
CA HIS A 156 25.03 -6.24 -1.30
C HIS A 156 24.23 -5.44 -0.31
N ALA A 157 23.29 -4.65 -0.79
CA ALA A 157 22.42 -3.82 0.03
C ALA A 157 21.38 -4.69 0.75
N ILE A 158 20.72 -5.58 0.01
CA ILE A 158 19.80 -6.58 0.57
C ILE A 158 20.52 -7.43 1.61
N LYS A 159 21.74 -7.86 1.32
CA LYS A 159 22.53 -8.65 2.25
C LYS A 159 22.81 -7.90 3.57
N SER A 160 23.11 -6.60 3.49
CA SER A 160 23.35 -5.76 4.68
C SER A 160 22.07 -5.55 5.50
N ILE A 161 20.92 -5.33 4.85
CA ILE A 161 19.61 -5.18 5.53
C ILE A 161 19.19 -6.52 6.16
N ASN A 162 19.36 -7.63 5.44
CA ASN A 162 19.03 -8.96 5.94
C ASN A 162 19.90 -9.43 7.12
N GLN A 163 21.05 -8.82 7.34
CA GLN A 163 21.89 -9.06 8.53
C GLN A 163 21.30 -8.43 9.80
N HIS A 164 20.40 -7.43 9.68
CA HIS A 164 19.70 -6.83 10.81
C HIS A 164 18.37 -7.56 11.08
N TYR A 165 18.42 -8.54 11.98
CA TYR A 165 17.24 -9.37 12.33
C TYR A 165 16.01 -8.54 12.72
N GLU A 166 16.19 -7.47 13.50
CA GLU A 166 15.09 -6.60 13.95
C GLU A 166 14.42 -5.89 12.79
N LEU A 167 15.19 -5.38 11.83
CA LEU A 167 14.66 -4.71 10.65
C LEU A 167 13.94 -5.69 9.73
N LYS A 168 14.48 -6.90 9.55
CA LYS A 168 13.82 -7.97 8.80
C LYS A 168 12.49 -8.36 9.45
N SER A 169 12.46 -8.51 10.78
CA SER A 169 11.24 -8.80 11.53
C SER A 169 10.20 -7.69 11.37
N TYR A 170 10.62 -6.44 11.41
CA TYR A 170 9.75 -5.30 11.18
C TYR A 170 9.13 -5.30 9.77
N PHE A 171 9.94 -5.50 8.73
CA PHE A 171 9.43 -5.54 7.35
C PHE A 171 8.47 -6.70 7.13
N ASN A 172 8.70 -7.85 7.76
CA ASN A 172 7.78 -8.95 7.73
C ASN A 172 6.45 -8.60 8.42
N LEU A 173 6.48 -7.93 9.57
CA LEU A 173 5.27 -7.46 10.25
C LEU A 173 4.50 -6.45 9.38
N LEU A 174 5.19 -5.47 8.82
CA LEU A 174 4.59 -4.48 7.92
C LEU A 174 3.94 -5.15 6.70
N PHE A 175 4.63 -6.12 6.10
CA PHE A 175 4.08 -6.94 5.02
C PHE A 175 2.79 -7.65 5.42
N GLN A 176 2.76 -8.28 6.61
CA GLN A 176 1.57 -8.98 7.09
C GLN A 176 0.39 -8.03 7.33
N ILE A 177 0.65 -6.82 7.85
CA ILE A 177 -0.40 -5.81 8.04
C ILE A 177 -0.97 -5.37 6.69
N LEU A 178 -0.13 -5.03 5.72
CA LEU A 178 -0.56 -4.63 4.38
C LEU A 178 -1.33 -5.75 3.67
N LYS A 179 -0.84 -6.99 3.80
CA LYS A 179 -1.52 -8.19 3.27
C LYS A 179 -2.88 -8.41 3.94
N PHE A 180 -2.96 -8.22 5.25
CA PHE A 180 -4.22 -8.32 5.99
C PHE A 180 -5.25 -7.30 5.52
N ILE A 181 -4.85 -6.02 5.33
CA ILE A 181 -5.71 -4.97 4.76
C ILE A 181 -6.21 -5.39 3.37
N SER A 182 -5.31 -5.81 2.49
CA SER A 182 -5.65 -6.22 1.13
C SER A 182 -6.66 -7.37 1.09
N ILE A 183 -6.40 -8.45 1.82
CA ILE A 183 -7.25 -9.66 1.78
C ILE A 183 -8.62 -9.43 2.44
N SER A 184 -8.65 -8.69 3.55
CA SER A 184 -9.89 -8.54 4.33
C SER A 184 -10.87 -7.57 3.67
N LEU A 185 -10.39 -6.55 2.95
CA LEU A 185 -11.24 -5.49 2.40
C LEU A 185 -11.48 -5.64 0.89
N SER A 186 -10.61 -6.32 0.13
CA SER A 186 -10.84 -6.55 -1.30
C SER A 186 -12.06 -7.46 -1.55
N LYS A 187 -12.36 -8.41 -0.64
CA LYS A 187 -13.51 -9.31 -0.73
C LYS A 187 -14.87 -8.61 -0.64
N ASN A 188 -14.94 -7.46 0.03
CA ASN A 188 -16.19 -6.73 0.20
C ASN A 188 -16.64 -5.96 -1.07
N SER A 189 -15.77 -5.77 -2.05
CA SER A 189 -16.12 -5.13 -3.33
C SER A 189 -16.79 -6.09 -4.33
N GLU A 190 -16.59 -7.39 -4.18
CA GLU A 190 -17.14 -8.41 -5.12
C GLU A 190 -18.57 -8.81 -4.81
N SER A 191 -19.06 -8.59 -3.59
CA SER A 191 -20.45 -8.97 -3.22
C SER A 191 -21.53 -8.09 -3.85
N ASN A 192 -21.17 -6.95 -4.45
CA ASN A 192 -22.13 -6.02 -5.07
C ASN A 192 -22.15 -6.05 -6.60
N ASN A 193 -21.27 -6.78 -7.28
CA ASN A 193 -21.29 -6.90 -8.74
C ASN A 193 -21.05 -8.36 -9.17
N SER A 194 -22.13 -9.00 -9.59
CA SER A 194 -22.23 -10.17 -10.47
C SER A 194 -21.30 -11.39 -10.26
N GLU A 195 -21.91 -12.54 -10.32
CA GLU A 195 -21.47 -13.94 -10.11
C GLU A 195 -20.21 -14.42 -10.87
N ASP A 196 -19.44 -13.57 -11.56
CA ASP A 196 -18.42 -14.03 -12.53
C ASP A 196 -16.94 -13.80 -12.16
N SER A 197 -16.61 -13.29 -10.97
CA SER A 197 -15.19 -13.11 -10.60
C SER A 197 -14.83 -13.66 -9.21
N LYS A 198 -14.88 -14.99 -9.08
CA LYS A 198 -14.26 -15.68 -7.96
C LYS A 198 -12.73 -15.74 -8.14
N ILE A 199 -12.02 -14.72 -7.69
CA ILE A 199 -10.56 -14.83 -7.46
C ILE A 199 -10.38 -15.64 -6.16
N THR A 200 -10.06 -16.92 -6.31
CA THR A 200 -9.81 -17.82 -5.19
C THR A 200 -8.37 -17.62 -4.73
N ILE A 201 -8.12 -17.74 -3.40
CA ILE A 201 -6.78 -17.69 -2.77
C ILE A 201 -5.74 -18.61 -3.45
N LYS A 202 -6.18 -19.56 -4.27
CA LYS A 202 -5.33 -20.44 -5.09
C LYS A 202 -4.57 -19.73 -6.22
N ASP A 203 -5.04 -18.56 -6.67
CA ASP A 203 -4.43 -17.83 -7.77
C ASP A 203 -3.19 -17.00 -7.37
N PHE A 204 -2.93 -16.90 -6.07
CA PHE A 204 -1.70 -16.28 -5.56
C PHE A 204 -0.45 -17.18 -5.63
N ASP A 205 -0.63 -18.49 -5.86
CA ASP A 205 0.48 -19.47 -5.86
C ASP A 205 0.83 -20.01 -7.25
N SER A 206 0.13 -19.63 -8.31
CA SER A 206 0.38 -20.18 -9.65
C SER A 206 0.99 -19.17 -10.61
N ASP A 207 2.03 -19.62 -11.29
CA ASP A 207 2.89 -19.03 -12.34
C ASP A 207 2.20 -18.22 -13.47
N ASN A 208 1.42 -17.18 -13.19
CA ASN A 208 0.73 -16.44 -14.23
C ASN A 208 1.14 -14.97 -14.29
N LYS A 209 2.10 -14.65 -15.15
CA LYS A 209 2.55 -13.28 -15.50
C LYS A 209 1.41 -12.30 -15.87
N ARG A 210 0.20 -12.80 -16.16
CA ARG A 210 -0.97 -11.98 -16.50
C ARG A 210 -1.69 -11.39 -15.29
N SER A 211 -1.53 -11.99 -14.10
CA SER A 211 -2.12 -11.48 -12.85
C SER A 211 -1.33 -10.33 -12.23
N GLU A 212 -0.04 -10.23 -12.51
CA GLU A 212 0.85 -9.21 -11.94
C GLU A 212 0.62 -7.81 -12.53
N GLU A 213 0.35 -7.70 -13.83
CA GLU A 213 -0.01 -6.43 -14.48
C GLU A 213 -1.40 -5.90 -14.05
N LYS A 214 -2.32 -6.78 -13.68
CA LYS A 214 -3.67 -6.39 -13.23
C LYS A 214 -3.70 -5.84 -11.82
N LEU A 215 -2.83 -6.28 -10.89
CA LEU A 215 -2.84 -5.81 -9.50
C LEU A 215 -2.42 -4.34 -9.36
N SER A 216 -1.63 -3.80 -10.27
CA SER A 216 -1.10 -2.42 -10.18
C SER A 216 -2.10 -1.34 -10.60
N HIS A 217 -3.18 -1.67 -11.30
CA HIS A 217 -4.20 -0.74 -11.78
C HIS A 217 -5.62 -1.02 -11.29
N GLU A 218 -5.79 -1.98 -10.39
CA GLU A 218 -7.09 -2.33 -9.86
C GLU A 218 -7.58 -1.24 -8.89
N TYR A 219 -8.86 -0.90 -9.02
CA TYR A 219 -9.54 0.09 -8.16
C TYR A 219 -9.35 -0.26 -6.68
N ILE A 220 -8.69 0.63 -5.95
CA ILE A 220 -8.52 0.47 -4.50
C ILE A 220 -9.82 0.88 -3.82
N ASN A 221 -10.39 -0.02 -3.02
CA ASN A 221 -11.56 0.27 -2.19
C ASN A 221 -11.24 1.47 -1.26
N PRO A 222 -12.13 2.48 -1.14
CA PRO A 222 -11.93 3.61 -0.24
C PRO A 222 -11.61 3.22 1.21
N GLN A 223 -12.21 2.16 1.73
CA GLN A 223 -11.88 1.64 3.07
C GLN A 223 -10.46 1.08 3.14
N GLU A 224 -10.06 0.30 2.14
CA GLU A 224 -8.70 -0.24 2.04
C GLU A 224 -7.66 0.88 2.02
N ARG A 225 -7.92 1.95 1.26
CA ARG A 225 -7.07 3.14 1.22
C ARG A 225 -7.01 3.85 2.57
N MET A 226 -8.14 4.02 3.23
CA MET A 226 -8.21 4.68 4.54
C MET A 226 -7.32 3.96 5.58
N TYR A 227 -7.41 2.63 5.69
CA TYR A 227 -6.60 1.88 6.66
C TYR A 227 -5.11 1.84 6.29
N SER A 228 -4.78 1.81 5.00
CA SER A 228 -3.38 1.92 4.56
C SER A 228 -2.81 3.31 4.84
N ASP A 229 -3.60 4.38 4.70
CA ASP A 229 -3.21 5.75 5.04
C ASP A 229 -3.02 5.93 6.54
N ILE A 230 -3.89 5.32 7.37
CA ILE A 230 -3.71 5.27 8.82
C ILE A 230 -2.37 4.59 9.15
N LEU A 231 -2.13 3.38 8.64
CA LEU A 231 -0.86 2.67 8.86
C LEU A 231 0.34 3.53 8.45
N ARG A 232 0.30 4.14 7.27
CA ARG A 232 1.37 5.00 6.74
C ARG A 232 1.70 6.16 7.68
N SER A 233 0.69 6.76 8.33
CA SER A 233 0.89 7.87 9.25
C SER A 233 1.66 7.50 10.52
N PHE A 234 1.72 6.22 10.87
CA PHE A 234 2.47 5.69 12.01
C PHE A 234 3.90 5.25 11.66
N ILE A 235 4.28 5.26 10.38
CA ILE A 235 5.63 4.86 9.96
C ILE A 235 6.56 6.07 10.02
N PRO A 236 7.60 6.08 10.88
CA PRO A 236 8.57 7.16 10.93
C PRO A 236 9.30 7.35 9.60
N ASN A 237 9.64 8.60 9.25
CA ASN A 237 10.33 8.91 8.00
C ASN A 237 11.64 8.13 7.82
N ILE A 238 12.39 7.91 8.90
CA ILE A 238 13.64 7.14 8.86
C ILE A 238 13.40 5.68 8.47
N ILE A 239 12.29 5.09 8.90
CA ILE A 239 11.88 3.74 8.48
C ILE A 239 11.42 3.74 7.01
N LEU A 240 10.72 4.77 6.55
CA LEU A 240 10.39 4.92 5.14
C LEU A 240 11.65 4.98 4.27
N LYS A 241 12.72 5.64 4.74
CA LYS A 241 14.03 5.66 4.07
C LYS A 241 14.65 4.25 4.00
N LEU A 242 14.65 3.51 5.10
CA LEU A 242 15.15 2.13 5.13
C LEU A 242 14.30 1.21 4.25
N LEU A 243 12.99 1.41 4.23
CA LEU A 243 12.07 0.67 3.38
C LEU A 243 12.35 0.94 1.89
N ALA A 244 12.55 2.21 1.53
CA ALA A 244 12.93 2.59 0.18
C ALA A 244 14.23 1.90 -0.23
N LEU A 245 15.28 1.94 0.61
CA LEU A 245 16.54 1.24 0.36
C LEU A 245 16.34 -0.27 0.17
N ASN A 246 15.49 -0.91 0.98
CA ASN A 246 15.22 -2.35 0.87
C ASN A 246 14.48 -2.71 -0.43
N CYS A 247 13.53 -1.90 -0.85
CA CYS A 247 12.68 -2.21 -2.00
C CYS A 247 13.32 -1.87 -3.35
N LEU A 248 14.26 -0.90 -3.36
CA LEU A 248 14.97 -0.50 -4.58
C LEU A 248 16.06 -1.49 -4.99
N THR A 249 16.35 -2.47 -4.16
CA THR A 249 17.49 -3.37 -4.32
C THR A 249 17.13 -4.77 -4.83
N ILE A 250 15.92 -4.94 -5.37
CA ILE A 250 15.45 -6.26 -5.82
C ILE A 250 16.06 -6.60 -7.18
N ASP A 251 16.87 -7.64 -7.18
CA ASP A 251 17.36 -8.26 -8.41
C ASP A 251 16.24 -9.10 -9.04
N LYS A 252 15.73 -8.66 -10.20
CA LYS A 252 14.64 -9.33 -10.93
C LYS A 252 14.98 -10.78 -11.33
N PHE A 253 16.25 -11.16 -11.28
CA PHE A 253 16.74 -12.45 -11.77
C PHE A 253 16.97 -13.51 -10.70
N SER A 254 16.79 -13.19 -9.42
CA SER A 254 16.99 -14.19 -8.39
C SER A 254 15.81 -15.17 -8.31
N ARG A 255 16.13 -16.46 -8.43
CA ARG A 255 15.19 -17.59 -8.36
C ARG A 255 14.83 -17.99 -6.92
N ASP A 256 15.28 -17.25 -5.92
CA ASP A 256 15.10 -17.57 -4.50
C ASP A 256 13.68 -17.23 -4.01
N ASN A 257 13.12 -18.13 -3.19
CA ASN A 257 11.78 -17.95 -2.59
C ASN A 257 11.69 -16.70 -1.68
N GLU A 258 12.79 -16.25 -1.08
CA GLU A 258 12.84 -15.01 -0.29
C GLU A 258 12.56 -13.77 -1.16
N LEU A 259 13.00 -13.78 -2.41
CA LEU A 259 12.76 -12.68 -3.35
C LEU A 259 11.33 -12.66 -3.89
N LYS A 260 10.68 -13.83 -4.03
CA LYS A 260 9.23 -13.87 -4.32
C LYS A 260 8.41 -13.15 -3.26
N THR A 261 8.79 -13.29 -1.98
CA THR A 261 8.12 -12.59 -0.87
C THR A 261 8.37 -11.08 -0.91
N LEU A 262 9.59 -10.66 -1.22
CA LEU A 262 9.94 -9.25 -1.39
C LEU A 262 9.20 -8.62 -2.58
N TYR A 263 9.07 -9.35 -3.69
CA TYR A 263 8.33 -8.89 -4.86
C TYR A 263 6.83 -8.67 -4.55
N ASN A 264 6.21 -9.60 -3.82
CA ASN A 264 4.83 -9.42 -3.33
C ASN A 264 4.73 -8.22 -2.37
N PHE A 265 5.74 -7.99 -1.55
CA PHE A 265 5.80 -6.83 -0.66
C PHE A 265 5.92 -5.53 -1.46
N GLN A 266 6.79 -5.48 -2.48
CA GLN A 266 6.88 -4.33 -3.39
C GLN A 266 5.54 -4.05 -4.08
N GLY A 267 4.82 -5.07 -4.52
CA GLY A 267 3.48 -4.92 -5.08
C GLY A 267 2.49 -4.24 -4.13
N LEU A 268 2.53 -4.58 -2.83
CA LEU A 268 1.69 -3.93 -1.81
C LEU A 268 2.15 -2.49 -1.52
N LEU A 269 3.47 -2.21 -1.52
CA LEU A 269 3.98 -0.84 -1.37
C LEU A 269 3.53 0.05 -2.52
N ASN A 270 3.56 -0.49 -3.75
CA ASN A 270 3.10 0.19 -4.95
C ASN A 270 1.59 0.43 -4.91
N ARG A 271 0.81 -0.59 -4.53
CA ARG A 271 -0.65 -0.51 -4.42
C ARG A 271 -1.09 0.61 -3.48
N TYR A 272 -0.45 0.74 -2.34
CA TYR A 272 -0.83 1.72 -1.30
C TYR A 272 -0.04 3.02 -1.36
N ALA A 273 0.81 3.22 -2.34
CA ALA A 273 1.69 4.39 -2.43
C ALA A 273 2.41 4.67 -1.09
N LEU A 274 2.97 3.62 -0.47
CA LEU A 274 3.42 3.69 0.92
C LEU A 274 4.56 4.69 1.14
N LEU A 275 5.36 4.99 0.10
CA LEU A 275 6.46 5.95 0.13
C LEU A 275 6.03 7.39 -0.27
N GLU A 276 4.74 7.66 -0.43
CA GLU A 276 4.24 8.98 -0.83
C GLU A 276 4.63 10.08 0.15
N GLN A 277 4.73 9.77 1.44
CA GLN A 277 5.12 10.74 2.48
C GLN A 277 6.63 10.76 2.77
N LEU A 278 7.43 9.98 2.03
CA LEU A 278 8.88 9.96 2.22
C LEU A 278 9.48 11.35 2.02
N GLN A 279 10.15 11.83 3.06
CA GLN A 279 10.89 13.09 3.02
C GLN A 279 12.38 12.80 2.97
N LEU A 280 13.03 13.28 1.92
CA LEU A 280 14.48 13.21 1.78
C LEU A 280 15.10 14.60 1.99
N VAL A 281 16.24 14.62 2.67
CA VAL A 281 16.99 15.84 2.88
C VAL A 281 17.68 16.19 1.58
N PHE A 282 17.42 17.41 1.11
CA PHE A 282 18.14 18.03 0.01
C PHE A 282 19.08 19.09 0.59
N THR A 283 20.35 18.91 0.42
CA THR A 283 21.33 19.91 0.84
C THR A 283 21.44 20.96 -0.27
N ASP A 284 20.93 22.15 -0.03
CA ASP A 284 21.12 23.30 -0.93
C ASP A 284 22.57 23.75 -0.82
N ILE A 285 23.37 23.34 -1.76
CA ILE A 285 24.82 23.49 -1.77
C ILE A 285 25.26 24.95 -1.91
N ASN A 286 24.42 25.79 -2.48
CA ASN A 286 24.71 27.22 -2.58
C ASN A 286 24.77 27.93 -1.23
N LYS A 287 24.23 27.31 -0.16
CA LYS A 287 24.17 27.92 1.18
C LYS A 287 25.18 27.36 2.19
N ILE A 288 25.74 26.18 1.94
CA ILE A 288 26.50 25.46 2.96
C ILE A 288 27.76 24.86 2.31
N GLY A 289 28.93 25.28 2.75
CA GLY A 289 30.21 24.81 2.21
C GLY A 289 30.36 23.27 2.23
N TYR A 290 31.34 22.77 1.53
CA TYR A 290 31.66 21.36 1.17
C TYR A 290 31.58 20.29 2.30
N SER A 291 31.47 20.70 3.55
CA SER A 291 31.49 19.79 4.72
C SER A 291 30.18 19.03 4.97
N TYR A 292 29.07 19.39 4.31
CA TYR A 292 27.75 18.85 4.62
C TYR A 292 27.22 17.81 3.62
N LEU A 293 27.99 17.45 2.59
CA LEU A 293 27.61 16.40 1.64
C LEU A 293 27.46 15.00 2.26
N SER A 294 28.01 14.80 3.48
CA SER A 294 27.94 13.53 4.18
C SER A 294 26.55 13.20 4.78
N ASN A 295 25.64 14.19 4.83
CA ASN A 295 24.31 14.04 5.43
C ASN A 295 23.17 14.10 4.41
N SER A 296 23.47 14.09 3.10
CA SER A 296 22.45 14.08 2.06
C SER A 296 21.93 12.65 1.81
N ASP A 297 20.65 12.54 1.50
CA ASP A 297 20.02 11.26 1.12
C ASP A 297 20.36 10.87 -0.35
N ASP A 298 21.52 11.22 -0.85
CA ASP A 298 21.98 11.01 -2.24
C ASP A 298 21.87 9.56 -2.69
N ALA A 299 22.19 8.63 -1.76
CA ALA A 299 22.10 7.21 -2.03
C ALA A 299 20.68 6.80 -2.39
N ILE A 300 19.69 7.29 -1.65
CA ILE A 300 18.27 6.96 -1.89
C ILE A 300 17.81 7.63 -3.19
N HIS A 301 18.19 8.89 -3.43
CA HIS A 301 17.87 9.58 -4.67
C HIS A 301 18.43 8.84 -5.91
N PHE A 302 19.66 8.38 -5.83
CA PHE A 302 20.27 7.59 -6.90
C PHE A 302 19.55 6.28 -7.14
N LEU A 303 19.22 5.55 -6.07
CA LEU A 303 18.50 4.27 -6.17
C LEU A 303 17.09 4.46 -6.75
N ILE A 304 16.38 5.53 -6.37
CA ILE A 304 15.09 5.88 -6.94
C ILE A 304 15.18 6.04 -8.46
N LEU A 305 16.18 6.76 -8.96
CA LEU A 305 16.38 6.97 -10.40
C LEU A 305 16.68 5.66 -11.14
N THR A 306 17.54 4.81 -10.59
CA THR A 306 17.95 3.55 -11.24
C THR A 306 16.87 2.48 -11.22
N SER A 307 15.90 2.55 -10.29
CA SER A 307 14.80 1.58 -10.12
C SER A 307 13.43 2.17 -10.45
N HIS A 308 13.40 3.29 -11.13
CA HIS A 308 12.22 4.11 -11.37
C HIS A 308 11.00 3.34 -11.91
N ALA A 309 11.17 2.46 -12.88
CA ALA A 309 10.06 1.78 -13.54
C ALA A 309 9.25 0.87 -12.59
N ASP A 310 9.92 0.25 -11.62
CA ASP A 310 9.31 -0.79 -10.79
C ASP A 310 8.70 -0.25 -9.50
N ILE A 311 9.24 0.86 -8.96
CA ILE A 311 8.84 1.37 -7.65
C ILE A 311 8.16 2.74 -7.71
N ALA A 312 8.11 3.37 -8.88
CA ALA A 312 7.45 4.67 -9.06
C ALA A 312 6.05 4.73 -8.43
N PRO A 313 5.18 3.70 -8.57
CA PRO A 313 3.85 3.73 -7.96
C PRO A 313 3.87 3.82 -6.43
N ALA A 314 4.90 3.31 -5.75
CA ALA A 314 5.02 3.39 -4.30
C ALA A 314 5.18 4.83 -3.79
N PHE A 315 5.67 5.75 -4.64
CA PHE A 315 5.83 7.16 -4.30
C PHE A 315 4.56 7.99 -4.56
N GLY A 316 3.55 7.44 -5.21
CA GLY A 316 2.28 8.12 -5.46
C GLY A 316 2.49 9.51 -6.07
N ASN A 317 1.99 10.56 -5.41
CA ASN A 317 2.12 11.96 -5.84
C ASN A 317 3.41 12.65 -5.35
N ASN A 318 4.36 11.92 -4.77
CA ASN A 318 5.60 12.50 -4.27
C ASN A 318 6.53 12.91 -5.41
N LYS A 319 6.88 14.19 -5.50
CA LYS A 319 7.80 14.74 -6.52
C LYS A 319 9.28 14.40 -6.25
N ILE A 320 9.53 13.28 -5.65
CA ILE A 320 10.89 12.87 -5.25
C ILE A 320 11.78 12.58 -6.46
N PHE A 321 11.20 12.13 -7.58
CA PHE A 321 11.92 11.84 -8.80
C PHE A 321 12.56 13.09 -9.41
N ASP A 322 11.84 14.22 -9.41
CA ASP A 322 12.36 15.49 -9.93
C ASP A 322 13.54 15.99 -9.08
N LYS A 323 13.41 15.88 -7.74
CA LYS A 323 14.51 16.19 -6.82
C LYS A 323 15.71 15.27 -7.04
N SER A 324 15.47 13.98 -7.25
CA SER A 324 16.52 12.99 -7.48
C SER A 324 17.30 13.28 -8.76
N LYS A 325 16.62 13.68 -9.84
CA LYS A 325 17.26 14.13 -11.08
C LYS A 325 18.18 15.32 -10.85
N SER A 326 17.68 16.34 -10.14
CA SER A 326 18.45 17.55 -9.83
C SER A 326 19.68 17.25 -8.99
N ILE A 327 19.58 16.38 -7.98
CA ILE A 327 20.71 15.98 -7.12
C ILE A 327 21.75 15.22 -7.94
N PHE A 328 21.31 14.32 -8.82
CA PHE A 328 22.20 13.52 -9.63
C PHE A 328 23.04 14.40 -10.59
N GLN A 329 22.40 15.30 -11.32
CA GLN A 329 23.09 16.27 -12.19
C GLN A 329 24.09 17.13 -11.40
N TYR A 330 23.64 17.65 -10.27
CA TYR A 330 24.45 18.46 -9.38
C TYR A 330 25.72 17.71 -8.91
N LYS A 331 25.65 16.42 -8.60
CA LYS A 331 26.79 15.63 -8.15
C LYS A 331 27.91 15.58 -9.19
N PHE A 332 27.57 15.43 -10.46
CA PHE A 332 28.54 15.51 -11.55
C PHE A 332 29.12 16.94 -11.73
N ASP A 333 28.27 17.94 -11.69
CA ASP A 333 28.70 19.35 -11.83
C ASP A 333 29.64 19.75 -10.68
N TYR A 334 29.37 19.26 -9.48
CA TYR A 334 30.24 19.44 -8.33
C TYR A 334 31.65 18.83 -8.61
N TRP A 335 31.71 17.57 -9.03
CA TRP A 335 33.00 16.94 -9.30
C TRP A 335 33.77 17.62 -10.44
N LEU A 336 33.08 18.01 -11.47
CA LEU A 336 33.67 18.79 -12.55
C LEU A 336 34.26 20.11 -12.02
N THR A 337 33.50 20.81 -11.17
CA THR A 337 33.95 22.09 -10.58
C THR A 337 35.17 21.91 -9.70
N VAL A 338 35.15 20.89 -8.81
CA VAL A 338 36.29 20.61 -7.89
C VAL A 338 37.56 20.27 -8.69
N ASN A 339 37.43 19.38 -9.67
CA ASN A 339 38.60 18.99 -10.49
C ASN A 339 39.08 20.12 -11.36
N THR A 340 38.20 20.97 -11.92
CA THR A 340 38.59 22.17 -12.70
C THR A 340 39.32 23.16 -11.81
N LYS A 341 38.86 23.38 -10.55
CA LYS A 341 39.59 24.24 -9.64
C LYS A 341 40.98 23.69 -9.30
N SER A 342 41.05 22.39 -9.00
CA SER A 342 42.32 21.71 -8.74
C SER A 342 43.28 21.82 -9.93
N LEU A 343 42.77 21.70 -11.16
CA LEU A 343 43.53 21.88 -12.38
C LEU A 343 44.12 23.31 -12.46
N HIS A 344 43.29 24.32 -12.23
CA HIS A 344 43.72 25.71 -12.24
C HIS A 344 44.80 26.00 -11.20
N ASP A 345 44.61 25.50 -9.96
CA ASP A 345 45.61 25.67 -8.91
C ASP A 345 46.96 25.01 -9.29
N LYS A 346 46.94 23.82 -9.90
CA LYS A 346 48.15 23.14 -10.35
C LYS A 346 48.82 23.82 -11.55
N GLN A 347 48.04 24.37 -12.47
CA GLN A 347 48.54 25.19 -13.58
C GLN A 347 49.21 26.46 -13.09
N TYR A 348 48.63 27.13 -12.10
CA TYR A 348 49.22 28.31 -11.48
C TYR A 348 50.56 27.99 -10.81
N GLU A 349 50.64 26.91 -10.03
CA GLU A 349 51.90 26.47 -9.42
C GLU A 349 52.97 26.10 -10.47
N LEU A 350 52.56 25.41 -11.53
CA LEU A 350 53.43 25.10 -12.65
C LEU A 350 54.03 26.36 -13.30
N GLU A 351 53.18 27.36 -13.59
CA GLU A 351 53.63 28.63 -14.17
C GLU A 351 54.59 29.39 -13.25
N ASN A 352 54.35 29.41 -11.93
CA ASN A 352 55.26 29.99 -10.97
C ASN A 352 56.60 29.28 -10.94
N THR A 353 56.58 27.94 -10.93
CA THR A 353 57.81 27.13 -10.99
C THR A 353 58.62 27.38 -12.26
N LYS A 354 57.95 27.46 -13.43
CA LYS A 354 58.60 27.82 -14.69
C LYS A 354 59.24 29.21 -14.68
N ARG A 355 58.54 30.19 -14.11
CA ARG A 355 59.07 31.55 -13.98
C ARG A 355 60.29 31.58 -13.08
N GLU A 356 60.34 30.82 -12.00
CA GLU A 356 61.45 30.71 -11.07
C GLU A 356 62.65 30.03 -11.75
N ILE A 357 62.44 28.96 -12.51
CA ILE A 357 63.49 28.30 -13.32
C ILE A 357 64.11 29.31 -14.33
N ILE A 358 63.28 30.04 -15.04
CA ILE A 358 63.76 31.06 -16.01
C ILE A 358 64.57 32.13 -15.27
N LYS A 359 64.10 32.62 -14.14
CA LYS A 359 64.80 33.64 -13.33
C LYS A 359 66.20 33.15 -12.93
N ILE A 360 66.29 31.93 -12.43
CA ILE A 360 67.55 31.34 -11.98
C ILE A 360 68.51 31.10 -13.17
N ARG A 361 68.01 30.66 -14.31
CA ARG A 361 68.82 30.50 -15.54
C ARG A 361 69.32 31.82 -16.06
N LEU A 362 68.52 32.86 -15.98
CA LEU A 362 68.98 34.22 -16.40
C LEU A 362 70.04 34.76 -15.42
N MET A 363 69.90 34.60 -14.12
CA MET A 363 70.91 34.97 -13.13
C MET A 363 72.20 34.21 -13.31
N SER A 364 72.22 32.99 -13.83
CA SER A 364 73.41 32.22 -14.12
C SER A 364 74.21 32.77 -15.34
N TYR A 365 73.57 33.58 -16.15
CA TYR A 365 74.25 34.21 -17.34
C TYR A 365 75.01 35.50 -16.97
N GLU A 366 74.66 36.12 -15.82
CA GLU A 366 75.30 37.41 -15.38
C GLU A 366 76.43 37.21 -14.35
N GLU A 367 76.54 36.02 -13.68
CA GLU A 367 77.54 35.79 -12.62
C GLU A 367 78.49 34.63 -12.97
N HIS A 368 79.52 34.93 -13.74
CA HIS A 368 80.51 33.93 -14.13
C HIS A 368 81.82 33.89 -13.30
N GLU A 369 81.81 34.09 -11.94
CA GLU A 369 83.11 34.08 -11.22
C GLU A 369 83.13 33.54 -9.74
N ASN A 370 82.22 32.60 -9.30
CA ASN A 370 82.47 31.95 -8.01
C ASN A 370 81.95 30.45 -7.99
N ASP A 371 82.91 29.50 -7.93
CA ASP A 371 82.67 28.09 -8.07
C ASP A 371 81.79 27.42 -6.91
N ASP A 372 81.84 27.98 -5.72
CA ASP A 372 81.06 27.41 -4.58
C ASP A 372 79.53 27.74 -4.63
N PHE A 373 79.19 28.83 -5.30
CA PHE A 373 77.79 29.25 -5.47
C PHE A 373 77.06 28.48 -6.60
N SER A 374 77.84 27.88 -7.51
CA SER A 374 77.30 27.12 -8.65
C SER A 374 76.69 25.79 -8.25
N LEU A 375 77.25 25.06 -7.29
CA LEU A 375 76.79 23.72 -6.89
C LEU A 375 75.44 23.74 -6.16
N ASP A 376 75.21 24.72 -5.32
CA ASP A 376 73.91 24.89 -4.62
C ASP A 376 72.81 25.37 -5.58
N LYS A 377 73.16 26.12 -6.58
CA LYS A 377 72.27 26.61 -7.61
C LYS A 377 71.87 25.49 -8.58
N GLU A 378 72.76 24.60 -8.96
CA GLU A 378 72.47 23.45 -9.77
C GLU A 378 71.50 22.46 -9.07
N LYS A 379 71.75 22.15 -7.78
CA LYS A 379 70.84 21.34 -6.97
C LYS A 379 69.44 21.97 -6.81
N TYR A 380 69.37 23.29 -6.67
CA TYR A 380 68.11 23.99 -6.57
C TYR A 380 67.37 23.99 -7.90
N LEU A 381 68.07 24.13 -9.01
CA LEU A 381 67.50 24.03 -10.36
C LEU A 381 66.94 22.62 -10.61
N GLU A 382 67.70 21.57 -10.27
CA GLU A 382 67.26 20.18 -10.37
C GLU A 382 65.99 19.94 -9.55
N LYS A 383 65.90 20.49 -8.33
CA LYS A 383 64.70 20.42 -7.49
C LYS A 383 63.50 21.09 -8.16
N LEU A 384 63.66 22.27 -8.75
CA LEU A 384 62.60 22.97 -9.46
C LEU A 384 62.15 22.24 -10.72
N GLU A 385 63.03 21.64 -11.48
CA GLU A 385 62.73 20.82 -12.66
C GLU A 385 62.00 19.53 -12.29
N ASN A 386 62.32 18.93 -11.14
CA ASN A 386 61.58 17.81 -10.59
C ASN A 386 60.18 18.24 -10.13
N THR A 387 60.05 19.41 -9.55
CA THR A 387 58.76 20.00 -9.16
C THR A 387 57.90 20.32 -10.37
N GLN A 388 58.51 20.85 -11.44
CA GLN A 388 57.83 21.11 -12.74
C GLN A 388 57.26 19.80 -13.29
N ARG A 389 58.08 18.74 -13.37
CA ARG A 389 57.61 17.42 -13.84
C ARG A 389 56.46 16.88 -13.03
N TYR A 390 56.53 17.01 -11.71
CA TYR A 390 55.43 16.62 -10.81
C TYR A 390 54.12 17.34 -11.12
N TYR A 391 54.16 18.68 -11.33
CA TYR A 391 52.95 19.42 -11.69
C TYR A 391 52.43 19.07 -13.09
N GLU A 392 53.31 18.85 -14.07
CA GLU A 392 52.92 18.41 -15.42
C GLU A 392 52.24 17.05 -15.40
N GLU A 393 52.75 16.08 -14.63
CA GLU A 393 52.11 14.78 -14.41
C GLU A 393 50.75 14.92 -13.74
N LYS A 394 50.64 15.71 -12.67
CA LYS A 394 49.39 15.95 -11.97
C LYS A 394 48.31 16.63 -12.81
N ILE A 395 48.70 17.59 -13.63
CA ILE A 395 47.85 18.25 -14.61
C ILE A 395 47.29 17.25 -15.62
N ASN A 396 48.11 16.32 -16.11
CA ASN A 396 47.69 15.30 -17.05
C ASN A 396 46.73 14.28 -16.37
N GLU A 397 46.98 13.87 -15.12
CA GLU A 397 46.08 13.03 -14.32
C GLU A 397 44.69 13.69 -14.18
N ILE A 398 44.66 14.98 -13.75
CA ILE A 398 43.41 15.73 -13.56
C ILE A 398 42.64 15.90 -14.87
N ASN A 399 43.34 16.21 -15.98
CA ASN A 399 42.69 16.31 -17.29
C ASN A 399 42.07 14.98 -17.76
N THR A 400 42.70 13.87 -17.43
CA THR A 400 42.16 12.53 -17.72
C THR A 400 40.93 12.24 -16.87
N GLU A 401 40.98 12.59 -15.59
CA GLU A 401 39.83 12.46 -14.69
C GLU A 401 38.64 13.33 -15.13
N LEU A 402 38.88 14.58 -15.51
CA LEU A 402 37.83 15.48 -16.02
C LEU A 402 37.13 14.89 -17.25
N LYS A 403 37.91 14.42 -18.24
CA LYS A 403 37.33 13.74 -19.42
C LYS A 403 36.49 12.52 -19.06
N GLN A 404 36.96 11.73 -18.09
CA GLN A 404 36.23 10.55 -17.63
C GLN A 404 34.92 10.93 -16.91
N ILE A 405 34.93 11.98 -16.06
CA ILE A 405 33.74 12.48 -15.37
C ILE A 405 32.72 13.01 -16.40
N GLU A 406 33.15 13.77 -17.40
CA GLU A 406 32.29 14.26 -18.49
C GLU A 406 31.66 13.12 -19.28
N SER A 407 32.47 12.14 -19.67
CA SER A 407 32.01 10.95 -20.38
C SER A 407 30.98 10.16 -19.54
N ASN A 408 31.28 9.93 -18.26
CA ASN A 408 30.39 9.25 -17.36
C ASN A 408 29.09 10.03 -17.10
N LYS A 409 29.17 11.35 -16.92
CA LYS A 409 27.98 12.22 -16.81
C LYS A 409 27.06 12.00 -18.00
N LYS A 410 27.59 12.10 -19.21
CA LYS A 410 26.82 11.94 -20.45
C LYS A 410 26.15 10.54 -20.49
N ALA A 411 26.93 9.48 -20.27
CA ALA A 411 26.45 8.12 -20.30
C ALA A 411 25.33 7.86 -19.25
N TRP A 412 25.50 8.39 -18.03
CA TRP A 412 24.50 8.27 -16.98
C TRP A 412 23.22 9.07 -17.26
N LEU A 413 23.32 10.29 -17.78
CA LEU A 413 22.15 11.09 -18.14
C LEU A 413 21.34 10.42 -19.25
N GLU A 414 22.03 9.87 -20.25
CA GLU A 414 21.41 9.10 -21.34
C GLU A 414 20.74 7.81 -20.81
N PHE A 415 21.42 7.05 -19.95
CA PHE A 415 20.87 5.84 -19.33
C PHE A 415 19.63 6.12 -18.49
N LEU A 416 19.60 7.22 -17.73
CA LEU A 416 18.51 7.63 -16.87
C LEU A 416 17.43 8.44 -17.61
N GLN A 417 17.62 8.71 -18.93
CA GLN A 417 16.72 9.54 -19.74
C GLN A 417 16.49 10.94 -19.13
N ILE A 418 17.53 11.52 -18.56
CA ILE A 418 17.52 12.86 -17.98
C ILE A 418 18.06 13.84 -19.03
N GLU A 419 17.30 14.89 -19.35
CA GLU A 419 17.79 15.99 -20.17
C GLU A 419 18.89 16.76 -19.43
N ASP A 420 20.03 17.00 -20.11
CA ASP A 420 21.12 17.81 -19.55
C ASP A 420 20.70 19.29 -19.56
N ASN A 421 20.08 19.71 -18.47
CA ASN A 421 19.84 21.13 -18.24
C ASN A 421 21.21 21.80 -17.95
N GLN A 422 21.86 22.34 -18.97
CA GLN A 422 23.04 23.19 -18.81
C GLN A 422 22.68 24.40 -17.95
N THR A 423 22.59 24.25 -16.67
CA THR A 423 22.56 25.35 -15.71
C THR A 423 24.01 25.84 -15.61
N ILE A 424 24.32 26.85 -16.40
CA ILE A 424 25.57 27.61 -16.31
C ILE A 424 25.61 28.22 -14.91
N TYR A 425 26.22 27.54 -13.97
CA TYR A 425 26.66 28.15 -12.73
C TYR A 425 27.88 28.98 -13.05
N SER A 426 27.67 30.24 -13.42
CA SER A 426 28.74 31.21 -13.45
C SER A 426 29.35 31.30 -12.07
N VAL A 427 30.56 30.76 -11.91
CA VAL A 427 31.41 30.98 -10.76
C VAL A 427 31.78 32.44 -10.76
N SER A 428 31.07 33.26 -9.97
CA SER A 428 31.46 34.62 -9.62
C SER A 428 32.36 34.61 -8.40
#